data_dd074f6176443de7c8406997cab95de9
#
_entry.id   dd074f6176443de7c8406997cab95de9
#
_cell.length_a   1.000
_cell.length_b   1.000
_cell.length_c   1.000
_cell.angle_alpha   90.00
_cell.angle_beta   90.00
_cell.angle_gamma   90.00
#
_symmetry.space_group_name_H-M   'P 1'
#
loop_
_entity.id
_entity.type
_entity.pdbx_description
1 polymer ?
#
loop_
_entity_poly.entity_id
_entity_poly.type
_entity_poly.pdbx_seq_one_letter_code
_entity_poly.pdbx_strand_id
1 'polypeptide(L)'
;MRKKILFLKKYLQNPQSIGSVIPSSEFLAKAMFTSIKELDKVNIIEIGAGTGAITKHISGFNPLLVEIDQEFCALLRQNYPHLKTINGCALEQLQKVDERFGLVLSIPLINNPFKSSFIPIIESLYSRGLLKWCVMYTYGLNDPLGEINFQSKARKRFVVKNIPPASVWVYS
;
A
#
# COMPACT_ATOMS: atom_id res chain seq x y z
N MET A 1 15.51 14.40 6.07
CA MET A 1 14.47 14.08 5.06
C MET A 1 15.06 13.41 3.81
N ARG A 2 16.01 14.01 3.07
CA ARG A 2 16.66 13.39 1.88
C ARG A 2 17.23 11.97 2.08
N LYS A 3 17.85 11.67 3.24
CA LYS A 3 18.40 10.33 3.54
C LYS A 3 17.33 9.24 3.66
N LYS A 4 16.14 9.57 4.20
CA LYS A 4 15.00 8.62 4.30
C LYS A 4 14.41 8.30 2.93
N ILE A 5 14.28 9.31 2.06
CA ILE A 5 13.78 9.15 0.69
C ILE A 5 14.73 8.28 -0.15
N LEU A 6 16.04 8.52 -0.03
CA LEU A 6 17.04 7.73 -0.75
C LEU A 6 17.07 6.25 -0.31
N PHE A 7 16.81 5.99 0.99
CA PHE A 7 16.75 4.64 1.52
C PHE A 7 15.48 3.91 1.05
N LEU A 8 14.33 4.59 1.04
CA LEU A 8 13.07 4.02 0.50
C LEU A 8 13.23 3.68 -0.99
N LYS A 9 13.87 4.56 -1.75
CA LYS A 9 14.20 4.31 -3.16
C LYS A 9 15.13 3.08 -3.32
N LYS A 10 16.18 2.97 -2.52
CA LYS A 10 17.07 1.78 -2.51
C LYS A 10 16.35 0.50 -2.08
N TYR A 11 15.45 0.59 -1.10
CA TYR A 11 14.62 -0.53 -0.65
C TYR A 11 13.71 -1.06 -1.78
N LEU A 12 13.14 -0.15 -2.59
CA LEU A 12 12.30 -0.50 -3.73
C LEU A 12 13.10 -0.94 -4.95
N GLN A 13 14.33 -0.43 -5.14
CA GLN A 13 15.20 -0.72 -6.29
C GLN A 13 16.09 -1.97 -6.11
N ASN A 14 16.38 -2.39 -4.88
CA ASN A 14 17.22 -3.55 -4.59
C ASN A 14 16.52 -4.57 -3.69
N PRO A 15 15.50 -5.27 -4.24
CA PRO A 15 14.76 -6.27 -3.50
C PRO A 15 15.62 -7.47 -3.07
N GLN A 16 16.71 -7.73 -3.78
CA GLN A 16 17.59 -8.89 -3.51
C GLN A 16 18.51 -8.73 -2.30
N SER A 17 18.80 -7.50 -1.87
CA SER A 17 19.68 -7.27 -0.71
C SER A 17 18.97 -7.41 0.65
N ILE A 18 17.62 -7.44 0.66
CA ILE A 18 16.81 -7.59 1.89
C ILE A 18 15.63 -8.56 1.66
N GLY A 19 15.85 -9.67 0.92
CA GLY A 19 14.82 -10.69 0.67
C GLY A 19 13.76 -10.25 -0.34
N SER A 20 14.03 -10.42 -1.60
CA SER A 20 13.20 -10.40 -2.82
C SER A 20 11.84 -9.68 -2.73
N VAL A 21 11.78 -8.45 -3.20
CA VAL A 21 10.53 -7.88 -3.70
C VAL A 21 10.34 -8.39 -5.12
N ILE A 22 9.88 -9.62 -5.25
CA ILE A 22 9.23 -10.06 -6.49
C ILE A 22 7.98 -9.18 -6.63
N PRO A 23 7.68 -8.58 -7.80
CA PRO A 23 6.43 -7.87 -8.02
C PRO A 23 5.28 -8.70 -7.46
N SER A 24 4.36 -8.06 -6.73
CA SER A 24 3.23 -8.76 -6.12
C SER A 24 2.63 -9.72 -7.14
N SER A 25 2.59 -11.01 -6.81
CA SER A 25 2.10 -12.00 -7.76
C SER A 25 0.66 -11.67 -8.14
N GLU A 26 0.23 -12.11 -9.31
CA GLU A 26 -1.16 -11.98 -9.77
C GLU A 26 -2.14 -12.53 -8.71
N PHE A 27 -1.74 -13.58 -7.97
CA PHE A 27 -2.53 -14.16 -6.89
C PHE A 27 -2.68 -13.22 -5.70
N LEU A 28 -1.61 -12.52 -5.33
CA LEU A 28 -1.64 -11.54 -4.24
C LEU A 28 -2.47 -10.33 -4.64
N ALA A 29 -2.27 -9.80 -5.83
CA ALA A 29 -3.04 -8.66 -6.35
C ALA A 29 -4.55 -8.97 -6.41
N LYS A 30 -4.94 -10.16 -6.88
CA LYS A 30 -6.33 -10.61 -6.88
C LYS A 30 -6.88 -10.79 -5.45
N ALA A 31 -6.09 -11.29 -4.52
CA ALA A 31 -6.50 -11.43 -3.13
C ALA A 31 -6.78 -10.06 -2.48
N MET A 32 -5.92 -9.07 -2.72
CA MET A 32 -6.14 -7.68 -2.27
C MET A 32 -7.38 -7.08 -2.92
N PHE A 33 -7.52 -7.19 -4.24
CA PHE A 33 -8.71 -6.71 -4.95
C PHE A 33 -10.01 -7.31 -4.40
N THR A 34 -10.04 -8.63 -4.18
CA THR A 34 -11.23 -9.29 -3.60
C THR A 34 -11.59 -8.71 -2.24
N SER A 35 -10.60 -8.38 -1.41
CA SER A 35 -10.83 -7.74 -0.12
C SER A 35 -11.34 -6.31 -0.26
N ILE A 36 -10.79 -5.54 -1.19
CA ILE A 36 -11.17 -4.12 -1.42
C ILE A 36 -12.61 -4.00 -1.92
N LYS A 37 -13.04 -4.86 -2.84
CA LYS A 37 -14.41 -4.79 -3.42
C LYS A 37 -15.53 -5.08 -2.42
N GLU A 38 -15.21 -5.68 -1.26
CA GLU A 38 -16.14 -5.99 -0.18
C GLU A 38 -16.31 -4.82 0.81
N LEU A 39 -15.50 -3.75 0.66
CA LEU A 39 -15.47 -2.61 1.57
C LEU A 39 -16.33 -1.45 1.07
N ASP A 40 -16.58 -0.49 1.96
CA ASP A 40 -17.32 0.72 1.66
C ASP A 40 -16.68 1.48 0.50
N LYS A 41 -17.54 1.99 -0.39
CA LYS A 41 -17.10 2.81 -1.53
C LYS A 41 -16.69 4.20 -1.05
N VAL A 42 -15.40 4.45 -1.11
CA VAL A 42 -14.77 5.75 -0.81
C VAL A 42 -13.66 6.01 -1.83
N ASN A 43 -13.13 7.22 -1.86
CA ASN A 43 -11.93 7.52 -2.64
C ASN A 43 -10.79 6.59 -2.20
N ILE A 44 -10.03 6.06 -3.14
CA ILE A 44 -8.92 5.14 -2.85
C ILE A 44 -7.59 5.84 -3.08
N ILE A 45 -6.67 5.66 -2.14
CA ILE A 45 -5.27 6.06 -2.31
C ILE A 45 -4.43 4.79 -2.28
N GLU A 46 -3.71 4.51 -3.36
CA GLU A 46 -2.71 3.44 -3.43
C GLU A 46 -1.31 4.02 -3.18
N ILE A 47 -0.66 3.57 -2.12
CA ILE A 47 0.71 3.95 -1.75
C ILE A 47 1.69 2.87 -2.20
N GLY A 48 2.73 3.29 -2.95
CA GLY A 48 3.75 2.39 -3.48
C GLY A 48 3.24 1.55 -4.64
N ALA A 49 2.59 2.19 -5.61
CA ALA A 49 1.97 1.51 -6.75
C ALA A 49 2.96 0.73 -7.62
N GLY A 50 4.24 1.11 -7.62
CA GLY A 50 5.33 0.42 -8.31
C GLY A 50 5.05 0.21 -9.79
N THR A 51 5.14 -1.04 -10.25
CA THR A 51 4.83 -1.41 -11.65
C THR A 51 3.33 -1.48 -11.96
N GLY A 52 2.45 -1.21 -10.99
CA GLY A 52 0.99 -1.26 -11.16
C GLY A 52 0.38 -2.65 -10.99
N ALA A 53 1.06 -3.58 -10.31
CA ALA A 53 0.56 -4.95 -10.15
C ALA A 53 -0.81 -5.02 -9.44
N ILE A 54 -1.01 -4.20 -8.40
CA ILE A 54 -2.28 -4.09 -7.69
C ILE A 54 -3.19 -3.09 -8.41
N THR A 55 -2.64 -1.96 -8.87
CA THR A 55 -3.34 -0.93 -9.66
C THR A 55 -4.16 -1.53 -10.81
N LYS A 56 -3.60 -2.51 -11.54
CA LYS A 56 -4.27 -3.24 -12.62
C LYS A 56 -5.66 -3.75 -12.22
N HIS A 57 -5.83 -4.21 -10.99
CA HIS A 57 -7.09 -4.77 -10.52
C HIS A 57 -8.04 -3.75 -9.93
N ILE A 58 -7.51 -2.63 -9.41
CA ILE A 58 -8.30 -1.59 -8.76
C ILE A 58 -8.49 -0.34 -9.62
N SER A 59 -7.94 -0.30 -10.84
CA SER A 59 -8.05 0.87 -11.74
C SER A 59 -9.48 1.31 -12.01
N GLY A 60 -10.44 0.37 -12.04
CA GLY A 60 -11.87 0.68 -12.19
C GLY A 60 -12.49 1.44 -11.02
N PHE A 61 -11.82 1.52 -9.87
CA PHE A 61 -12.22 2.37 -8.73
C PHE A 61 -11.60 3.77 -8.77
N ASN A 62 -10.83 4.08 -9.83
CA ASN A 62 -10.16 5.37 -10.02
C ASN A 62 -9.26 5.83 -8.85
N PRO A 63 -8.31 4.97 -8.36
CA PRO A 63 -7.47 5.32 -7.24
C PRO A 63 -6.51 6.47 -7.56
N LEU A 64 -6.18 7.28 -6.54
CA LEU A 64 -5.02 8.16 -6.55
C LEU A 64 -3.76 7.30 -6.32
N LEU A 65 -2.81 7.33 -7.25
CA LEU A 65 -1.56 6.59 -7.14
C LEU A 65 -0.45 7.48 -6.57
N VAL A 66 0.25 6.97 -5.57
CA VAL A 66 1.43 7.64 -4.98
C VAL A 66 2.62 6.71 -5.10
N GLU A 67 3.64 7.17 -5.81
CA GLU A 67 4.88 6.42 -6.05
C GLU A 67 6.08 7.37 -5.95
N ILE A 68 7.15 6.92 -5.31
CA ILE A 68 8.35 7.73 -5.11
C ILE A 68 9.34 7.62 -6.28
N ASP A 69 9.32 6.50 -6.99
CA ASP A 69 10.19 6.27 -8.12
C ASP A 69 9.64 6.93 -9.39
N GLN A 70 10.45 7.78 -10.01
CA GLN A 70 10.07 8.55 -11.19
C GLN A 70 9.83 7.66 -12.41
N GLU A 71 10.58 6.57 -12.56
CA GLU A 71 10.44 5.64 -13.70
C GLU A 71 9.14 4.85 -13.58
N PHE A 72 8.80 4.37 -12.36
CA PHE A 72 7.51 3.75 -12.10
C PHE A 72 6.35 4.72 -12.27
N CYS A 73 6.50 5.98 -11.87
CA CYS A 73 5.48 7.00 -12.14
C CYS A 73 5.24 7.21 -13.65
N ALA A 74 6.31 7.23 -14.45
CA ALA A 74 6.19 7.33 -15.91
C ALA A 74 5.45 6.12 -16.49
N LEU A 75 5.81 4.90 -16.04
CA LEU A 75 5.16 3.66 -16.44
C LEU A 75 3.66 3.65 -16.05
N LEU A 76 3.33 4.08 -14.83
CA LEU A 76 1.94 4.15 -14.36
C LEU A 76 1.12 5.14 -15.18
N ARG A 77 1.65 6.32 -15.50
CA ARG A 77 0.97 7.32 -16.36
C ARG A 77 0.75 6.81 -17.78
N GLN A 78 1.69 6.03 -18.30
CA GLN A 78 1.56 5.39 -19.62
C GLN A 78 0.47 4.31 -19.62
N ASN A 79 0.48 3.42 -18.61
CA ASN A 79 -0.44 2.28 -18.55
C ASN A 79 -1.85 2.67 -18.08
N TYR A 80 -1.96 3.73 -17.26
CA TYR A 80 -3.21 4.19 -16.63
C TYR A 80 -3.36 5.72 -16.78
N PRO A 81 -3.47 6.24 -18.02
CA PRO A 81 -3.50 7.70 -18.28
C PRO A 81 -4.72 8.41 -17.64
N HIS A 82 -5.75 7.67 -17.30
CA HIS A 82 -6.96 8.18 -16.62
C HIS A 82 -6.78 8.32 -15.10
N LEU A 83 -5.73 7.71 -14.52
CA LEU A 83 -5.47 7.77 -13.08
C LEU A 83 -4.50 8.91 -12.73
N LYS A 84 -4.81 9.62 -11.66
CA LYS A 84 -3.89 10.62 -11.13
C LYS A 84 -2.72 9.92 -10.45
N THR A 85 -1.49 10.17 -10.94
CA THR A 85 -0.25 9.63 -10.37
C THR A 85 0.62 10.75 -9.81
N ILE A 86 0.89 10.71 -8.50
CA ILE A 86 1.77 11.63 -7.79
C ILE A 86 3.14 10.98 -7.63
N ASN A 87 4.18 11.65 -8.15
CA ASN A 87 5.56 11.31 -7.82
C ASN A 87 5.94 11.99 -6.51
N GLY A 88 5.97 11.25 -5.40
CA GLY A 88 6.21 11.86 -4.10
C GLY A 88 6.33 10.88 -2.94
N CYS A 89 6.66 11.44 -1.78
CA CYS A 89 6.77 10.70 -0.54
C CYS A 89 5.37 10.33 0.00
N ALA A 90 5.15 9.05 0.27
CA ALA A 90 3.92 8.53 0.81
C ALA A 90 3.50 9.23 2.13
N LEU A 91 4.44 9.43 3.05
CA LEU A 91 4.18 10.06 4.35
C LEU A 91 3.70 11.51 4.18
N GLU A 92 4.31 12.26 3.26
CA GLU A 92 3.92 13.65 2.96
C GLU A 92 2.54 13.72 2.29
N GLN A 93 2.21 12.76 1.45
CA GLN A 93 0.91 12.72 0.79
C GLN A 93 -0.20 12.34 1.76
N LEU A 94 0.03 11.34 2.62
CA LEU A 94 -0.94 10.95 3.64
C LEU A 94 -1.24 12.08 4.64
N GLN A 95 -0.25 12.89 5.01
CA GLN A 95 -0.46 14.04 5.91
C GLN A 95 -1.33 15.15 5.33
N LYS A 96 -1.47 15.20 4.00
CA LYS A 96 -2.29 16.21 3.28
C LYS A 96 -3.73 15.77 3.06
N VAL A 97 -4.08 14.52 3.45
CA VAL A 97 -5.43 13.99 3.25
C VAL A 97 -6.38 14.65 4.24
N ASP A 98 -7.45 15.24 3.72
CA ASP A 98 -8.50 15.95 4.45
C ASP A 98 -9.92 15.42 4.16
N GLU A 99 -10.05 14.45 3.24
CA GLU A 99 -11.30 13.78 2.91
C GLU A 99 -11.28 12.30 3.33
N ARG A 100 -12.46 11.69 3.40
CA ARG A 100 -12.61 10.26 3.71
C ARG A 100 -12.08 9.39 2.58
N PHE A 101 -11.27 8.37 2.91
CA PHE A 101 -10.65 7.50 1.92
C PHE A 101 -10.41 6.08 2.43
N GLY A 102 -10.17 5.18 1.49
CA GLY A 102 -9.61 3.85 1.72
C GLY A 102 -8.14 3.81 1.31
N LEU A 103 -7.31 3.20 2.13
CA LEU A 103 -5.88 3.07 1.90
C LEU A 103 -5.54 1.68 1.36
N VAL A 104 -4.90 1.64 0.21
CA VAL A 104 -4.21 0.44 -0.31
C VAL A 104 -2.72 0.63 -0.12
N LEU A 105 -2.14 -0.15 0.78
CA LEU A 105 -0.71 -0.08 1.07
C LEU A 105 0.03 -1.19 0.32
N SER A 106 0.60 -0.83 -0.82
CA SER A 106 1.34 -1.74 -1.70
C SER A 106 2.83 -1.85 -1.31
N ILE A 107 3.18 -1.37 -0.11
CA ILE A 107 4.51 -1.46 0.50
C ILE A 107 4.43 -2.38 1.73
N PRO A 108 5.25 -3.45 1.82
CA PRO A 108 5.29 -4.26 3.04
C PRO A 108 5.93 -3.46 4.18
N LEU A 109 5.25 -3.43 5.35
CA LEU A 109 5.75 -2.69 6.53
C LEU A 109 6.55 -3.56 7.50
N ILE A 110 6.42 -4.88 7.47
CA ILE A 110 7.21 -5.77 8.33
C ILE A 110 8.68 -5.67 7.92
N ASN A 111 9.55 -5.46 8.90
CA ASN A 111 10.99 -5.21 8.72
C ASN A 111 11.30 -3.96 7.85
N ASN A 112 10.32 -3.08 7.67
CA ASN A 112 10.49 -1.83 6.96
C ASN A 112 10.92 -0.74 7.95
N PRO A 113 12.06 -0.06 7.75
CA PRO A 113 12.54 0.98 8.66
C PRO A 113 11.61 2.20 8.76
N PHE A 114 10.68 2.34 7.82
CA PHE A 114 9.67 3.40 7.84
C PHE A 114 8.39 3.03 8.57
N LYS A 115 8.23 1.79 9.04
CA LYS A 115 7.05 1.36 9.78
C LYS A 115 6.72 2.35 10.90
N SER A 116 7.71 2.69 11.73
CA SER A 116 7.56 3.65 12.83
C SER A 116 7.10 5.06 12.41
N SER A 117 7.30 5.43 11.13
CA SER A 117 6.82 6.70 10.58
C SER A 117 5.41 6.59 10.01
N PHE A 118 5.00 5.40 9.52
CA PHE A 118 3.66 5.16 9.01
C PHE A 118 2.62 5.01 10.12
N ILE A 119 2.95 4.31 11.20
CA ILE A 119 2.03 4.01 12.31
C ILE A 119 1.31 5.26 12.84
N PRO A 120 2.00 6.32 13.29
CA PRO A 120 1.33 7.49 13.87
C PRO A 120 0.48 8.26 12.85
N ILE A 121 0.85 8.25 11.56
CA ILE A 121 0.06 8.90 10.52
C ILE A 121 -1.23 8.11 10.25
N ILE A 122 -1.14 6.79 10.10
CA ILE A 122 -2.30 5.92 9.88
C ILE A 122 -3.25 6.01 11.08
N GLU A 123 -2.72 5.95 12.31
CA GLU A 123 -3.51 6.07 13.54
C GLU A 123 -4.22 7.43 13.64
N SER A 124 -3.52 8.52 13.33
CA SER A 124 -4.12 9.86 13.31
C SER A 124 -5.23 9.98 12.27
N LEU A 125 -5.03 9.46 11.05
CA LEU A 125 -6.04 9.49 10.00
C LEU A 125 -7.26 8.64 10.37
N TYR A 126 -7.05 7.50 11.03
CA TYR A 126 -8.11 6.63 11.50
C TYR A 126 -8.90 7.29 12.65
N SER A 127 -8.23 7.80 13.68
CA SER A 127 -8.88 8.45 14.83
C SER A 127 -9.67 9.71 14.44
N ARG A 128 -9.25 10.42 13.39
CA ARG A 128 -9.98 11.56 12.79
C ARG A 128 -11.17 11.13 11.92
N GLY A 129 -11.38 9.83 11.70
CA GLY A 129 -12.46 9.28 10.87
C GLY A 129 -12.27 9.50 9.36
N LEU A 130 -11.07 9.91 8.93
CA LEU A 130 -10.72 10.08 7.53
C LEU A 130 -10.38 8.74 6.86
N LEU A 131 -9.56 7.91 7.50
CA LEU A 131 -9.27 6.56 7.03
C LEU A 131 -10.44 5.64 7.37
N LYS A 132 -11.17 5.18 6.35
CA LYS A 132 -12.31 4.28 6.52
C LYS A 132 -11.91 2.83 6.59
N TRP A 133 -10.92 2.45 5.80
CA TRP A 133 -10.33 1.12 5.80
C TRP A 133 -8.91 1.15 5.23
N CYS A 134 -8.11 0.17 5.62
CA CYS A 134 -6.79 -0.05 5.06
C CYS A 134 -6.67 -1.51 4.62
N VAL A 135 -6.23 -1.73 3.38
CA VAL A 135 -5.89 -3.04 2.85
C VAL A 135 -4.41 -3.06 2.52
N MET A 136 -3.71 -4.05 3.06
CA MET A 136 -2.29 -4.23 2.80
C MET A 136 -1.89 -5.69 2.82
N TYR A 137 -0.66 -5.96 2.41
CA TYR A 137 -0.09 -7.29 2.54
C TYR A 137 1.18 -7.28 3.38
N THR A 138 1.51 -8.46 3.90
CA THR A 138 2.81 -8.73 4.54
C THR A 138 3.29 -10.10 4.15
N TYR A 139 4.60 -10.28 4.06
CA TYR A 139 5.17 -11.61 3.93
C TYR A 139 5.10 -12.34 5.28
N GLY A 140 4.58 -13.58 5.27
CA GLY A 140 4.32 -14.33 6.48
C GLY A 140 2.98 -14.01 7.14
N LEU A 141 2.92 -14.16 8.47
CA LEU A 141 1.68 -14.20 9.25
C LEU A 141 1.50 -13.03 10.23
N ASN A 142 2.54 -12.21 10.41
CA ASN A 142 2.55 -11.15 11.41
C ASN A 142 1.63 -9.99 11.01
N ASP A 143 0.88 -9.47 11.98
CA ASP A 143 0.04 -8.29 11.83
C ASP A 143 0.93 -7.04 11.68
N PRO A 144 0.92 -6.36 10.51
CA PRO A 144 1.79 -5.21 10.29
C PRO A 144 1.34 -3.93 11.00
N LEU A 145 0.04 -3.79 11.32
CA LEU A 145 -0.54 -2.63 12.02
C LEU A 145 -1.13 -3.01 13.38
N GLY A 146 -0.67 -4.10 13.99
CA GLY A 146 -1.18 -4.61 15.27
C GLY A 146 -1.09 -3.62 16.43
N GLU A 147 -0.24 -2.60 16.31
CA GLU A 147 -0.06 -1.52 17.29
C GLU A 147 -1.23 -0.52 17.30
N ILE A 148 -1.98 -0.40 16.18
CA ILE A 148 -3.11 0.52 16.05
C ILE A 148 -4.39 -0.18 16.49
N ASN A 149 -5.20 0.51 17.29
CA ASN A 149 -6.48 0.00 17.77
C ASN A 149 -7.61 0.27 16.76
N PHE A 150 -7.63 -0.50 15.67
CA PHE A 150 -8.73 -0.50 14.73
C PHE A 150 -9.98 -1.15 15.33
N GLN A 151 -11.16 -0.67 14.95
CA GLN A 151 -12.45 -1.25 15.37
C GLN A 151 -12.59 -2.69 14.86
N SER A 152 -12.13 -2.94 13.65
CA SER A 152 -12.07 -4.28 13.07
C SER A 152 -10.72 -4.51 12.39
N LYS A 153 -10.14 -5.68 12.63
CA LYS A 153 -8.93 -6.13 11.92
C LYS A 153 -9.02 -7.61 11.61
N ALA A 154 -8.69 -7.97 10.40
CA ALA A 154 -8.72 -9.36 9.95
C ALA A 154 -7.63 -9.67 8.94
N ARG A 155 -6.95 -10.81 9.13
CA ARG A 155 -6.19 -11.45 8.06
C ARG A 155 -7.18 -12.18 7.15
N LYS A 156 -7.49 -11.59 6.00
CA LYS A 156 -8.51 -12.11 5.09
C LYS A 156 -8.04 -13.31 4.29
N ARG A 157 -6.78 -13.31 3.85
CA ARG A 157 -6.25 -14.38 2.98
C ARG A 157 -4.77 -14.63 3.25
N PHE A 158 -4.38 -15.91 3.16
CA PHE A 158 -3.00 -16.32 3.07
C PHE A 158 -2.72 -16.85 1.67
N VAL A 159 -1.82 -16.20 0.95
CA VAL A 159 -1.54 -16.47 -0.48
C VAL A 159 -0.26 -17.30 -0.57
N VAL A 160 -0.41 -18.61 -0.55
CA VAL A 160 0.71 -19.58 -0.63
C VAL A 160 1.42 -19.50 -1.98
N LYS A 161 0.67 -19.22 -3.07
CA LYS A 161 1.21 -19.10 -4.43
C LYS A 161 2.01 -17.82 -4.67
N ASN A 162 2.12 -16.95 -3.67
CA ASN A 162 3.07 -15.84 -3.71
C ASN A 162 4.43 -16.31 -3.19
N ILE A 163 5.53 -15.82 -3.72
CA ILE A 163 6.88 -16.16 -3.28
C ILE A 163 7.61 -14.90 -2.84
N PRO A 164 7.91 -14.75 -1.54
CA PRO A 164 7.50 -15.63 -0.43
C PRO A 164 5.98 -15.55 -0.17
N PRO A 165 5.38 -16.55 0.54
CA PRO A 165 3.96 -16.52 0.87
C PRO A 165 3.57 -15.25 1.62
N ALA A 166 2.38 -14.71 1.33
CA ALA A 166 1.93 -13.43 1.85
C ALA A 166 0.54 -13.51 2.48
N SER A 167 0.30 -12.70 3.50
CA SER A 167 -1.02 -12.47 4.09
C SER A 167 -1.61 -11.15 3.63
N VAL A 168 -2.89 -11.14 3.30
CA VAL A 168 -3.66 -9.90 3.06
C VAL A 168 -4.41 -9.56 4.34
N TRP A 169 -4.24 -8.33 4.79
CA TRP A 169 -4.84 -7.76 5.98
C TRP A 169 -5.82 -6.66 5.60
N VAL A 170 -6.91 -6.61 6.35
CA VAL A 170 -7.95 -5.58 6.25
C VAL A 170 -8.19 -4.99 7.64
N TYR A 171 -8.20 -3.68 7.72
CA TYR A 171 -8.45 -2.89 8.92
C TYR A 171 -9.57 -1.89 8.63
N SER A 172 -10.50 -1.74 9.57
CA SER A 172 -11.60 -0.77 9.51
C SER A 172 -12.08 -0.35 10.89
#